data_1020b9eadfb97e3165f320f166719d98
#
_entry.id   1020b9eadfb97e3165f320f166719d98
#
_cell.length_a   1.000
_cell.length_b   1.000
_cell.length_c   1.000
_cell.angle_alpha   90.00
_cell.angle_beta   90.00
_cell.angle_gamma   90.00
#
_symmetry.space_group_name_H-M   'P 1'
#
loop_
_entity.id
_entity.type
_entity.pdbx_description
1 polymer ?
#
loop_
_entity_poly.entity_id
_entity_poly.type
_entity_poly.pdbx_seq_one_letter_code
_entity_poly.pdbx_strand_id
1 'polypeptide(L)'
;MEDVPLFVLGLIASSIVAAAIGVLYSLVLPGIERKVQARIQQRIGPPILTPGFWSVLKFGYKKRVDPNAQMPRLYRSLVYFGIGIVVLLFLFTTPYWWAVLGWGSILGIAGLLKLEEVLYVLMGSQSQSFLSTGMPVPDIAKGSKHIGIKREFVEQHSGERALKMMAIGSLPLYLALLVPFAMAKSTMIRSVVAMQNPGYIMSSNWLSAPLPSSPVLFTLPGILAAIVYFVGYVMLLNEKPFSILKAKIDLIEGGVLEYASKLRAYYYIMRNVLMFALSSIFVTLFIGIPFDPFMPVMMVLNLALSLLLPIMLAALVAFSPILTFRQIYPAAIGLSAIGVLALIISLGV
;
A
#
# COMPACT_ATOMS: atom_id res chain seq x y z
N MET A 1 28.50 25.84 2.50
CA MET A 1 27.52 26.22 1.45
C MET A 1 27.76 25.50 0.10
N GLU A 2 28.96 24.98 -0.14
CA GLU A 2 29.28 24.24 -1.38
C GLU A 2 28.59 22.87 -1.52
N ASP A 3 28.19 22.23 -0.42
CA ASP A 3 27.59 20.90 -0.42
C ASP A 3 26.09 20.87 -0.75
N VAL A 4 25.39 22.03 -0.71
CA VAL A 4 23.93 22.08 -0.95
C VAL A 4 23.55 21.68 -2.38
N PRO A 5 24.22 22.18 -3.45
CA PRO A 5 23.90 21.76 -4.81
C PRO A 5 24.18 20.28 -5.07
N LEU A 6 25.22 19.73 -4.45
CA LEU A 6 25.57 18.31 -4.58
C LEU A 6 24.54 17.42 -3.86
N PHE A 7 24.04 17.84 -2.71
CA PHE A 7 22.94 17.16 -1.99
C PHE A 7 21.64 17.15 -2.81
N VAL A 8 21.26 18.31 -3.39
CA VAL A 8 20.05 18.43 -4.22
C VAL A 8 20.17 17.55 -5.47
N LEU A 9 21.33 17.53 -6.10
CA LEU A 9 21.58 16.67 -7.26
C LEU A 9 21.48 15.19 -6.88
N GLY A 10 22.04 14.78 -5.75
CA GLY A 10 21.94 13.43 -5.19
C GLY A 10 20.49 13.05 -4.86
N LEU A 11 19.73 13.96 -4.26
CA LEU A 11 18.31 13.77 -3.97
C LEU A 11 17.50 13.54 -5.26
N ILE A 12 17.69 14.35 -6.28
CA ILE A 12 16.99 14.21 -7.57
C ILE A 12 17.39 12.91 -8.25
N ALA A 13 18.69 12.62 -8.35
CA ALA A 13 19.20 11.42 -9.00
C ALA A 13 18.68 10.14 -8.28
N SER A 14 18.80 10.08 -6.96
CA SER A 14 18.30 8.94 -6.17
C SER A 14 16.79 8.77 -6.33
N SER A 15 16.02 9.87 -6.37
CA SER A 15 14.57 9.82 -6.53
C SER A 15 14.15 9.28 -7.89
N ILE A 16 14.79 9.73 -8.96
CA ILE A 16 14.50 9.26 -10.33
C ILE A 16 14.82 7.77 -10.45
N VAL A 17 16.02 7.36 -10.02
CA VAL A 17 16.45 5.96 -10.09
C VAL A 17 15.56 5.07 -9.21
N ALA A 18 15.28 5.48 -7.97
CA ALA A 18 14.40 4.73 -7.08
C ALA A 18 12.99 4.61 -7.66
N ALA A 19 12.39 5.71 -8.12
CA ALA A 19 11.05 5.68 -8.69
C ALA A 19 10.99 4.77 -9.93
N ALA A 20 11.97 4.84 -10.82
CA ALA A 20 12.03 4.01 -12.03
C ALA A 20 12.13 2.52 -11.67
N ILE A 21 13.07 2.13 -10.80
CA ILE A 21 13.26 0.74 -10.36
C ILE A 21 12.04 0.28 -9.57
N GLY A 22 11.52 1.09 -8.65
CA GLY A 22 10.36 0.77 -7.82
C GLY A 22 9.11 0.51 -8.66
N VAL A 23 8.82 1.36 -9.65
CA VAL A 23 7.68 1.16 -10.57
C VAL A 23 7.88 -0.11 -11.39
N LEU A 24 9.04 -0.30 -12.01
CA LEU A 24 9.31 -1.50 -12.81
C LEU A 24 9.21 -2.79 -12.00
N TYR A 25 9.81 -2.80 -10.81
CA TYR A 25 9.76 -3.95 -9.92
C TYR A 25 8.33 -4.25 -9.42
N SER A 26 7.58 -3.22 -9.07
CA SER A 26 6.19 -3.36 -8.61
C SER A 26 5.29 -4.05 -9.65
N LEU A 27 5.57 -3.90 -10.94
CA LEU A 27 4.82 -4.55 -12.02
C LEU A 27 5.05 -6.07 -12.09
N VAL A 28 6.12 -6.58 -11.46
CA VAL A 28 6.40 -8.02 -11.39
C VAL A 28 5.61 -8.68 -10.25
N LEU A 29 5.33 -7.96 -9.16
CA LEU A 29 4.69 -8.49 -7.96
C LEU A 29 3.35 -9.20 -8.20
N PRO A 30 2.39 -8.66 -8.97
CA PRO A 30 1.13 -9.34 -9.24
C PRO A 30 1.31 -10.68 -9.96
N GLY A 31 2.38 -10.82 -10.72
CA GLY A 31 2.71 -12.08 -11.38
C GLY A 31 3.21 -13.13 -10.40
N ILE A 32 4.08 -12.74 -9.49
CA ILE A 32 4.58 -13.60 -8.41
C ILE A 32 3.40 -14.02 -7.52
N GLU A 33 2.56 -13.07 -7.10
CA GLU A 33 1.36 -13.33 -6.30
C GLU A 33 0.46 -14.38 -6.95
N ARG A 34 0.08 -14.19 -8.21
CA ARG A 34 -0.77 -15.13 -8.94
C ARG A 34 -0.10 -16.48 -9.16
N LYS A 35 1.21 -16.52 -9.31
CA LYS A 35 1.96 -17.76 -9.44
C LYS A 35 1.96 -18.57 -8.14
N VAL A 36 2.17 -17.91 -7.00
CA VAL A 36 2.10 -18.52 -5.66
C VAL A 36 0.69 -19.06 -5.40
N GLN A 37 -0.35 -18.24 -5.61
CA GLN A 37 -1.74 -18.68 -5.47
C GLN A 37 -2.07 -19.89 -6.34
N ALA A 38 -1.61 -19.89 -7.60
CA ALA A 38 -1.85 -20.99 -8.52
C ALA A 38 -1.17 -22.29 -8.05
N ARG A 39 0.05 -22.21 -7.52
CA ARG A 39 0.76 -23.38 -6.97
C ARG A 39 0.04 -23.96 -5.76
N ILE A 40 -0.43 -23.12 -4.84
CA ILE A 40 -1.23 -23.56 -3.69
C ILE A 40 -2.52 -24.24 -4.15
N GLN A 41 -3.15 -23.69 -5.20
CA GLN A 41 -4.39 -24.23 -5.78
C GLN A 41 -4.14 -25.38 -6.79
N GLN A 42 -2.94 -25.93 -6.84
CA GLN A 42 -2.54 -27.03 -7.72
C GLN A 42 -2.77 -26.78 -9.22
N ARG A 43 -2.59 -25.53 -9.66
CA ARG A 43 -2.66 -25.11 -11.06
C ARG A 43 -1.37 -24.43 -11.54
N ILE A 44 -1.17 -24.32 -12.85
CA ILE A 44 0.07 -23.78 -13.44
C ILE A 44 0.17 -22.27 -13.22
N GLY A 45 -0.91 -21.54 -13.34
CA GLY A 45 -0.95 -20.07 -13.26
C GLY A 45 -0.34 -19.36 -14.47
N PRO A 46 -0.54 -18.04 -14.60
CA PRO A 46 -0.01 -17.26 -15.71
C PRO A 46 1.51 -17.07 -15.61
N PRO A 47 2.19 -16.70 -16.72
CA PRO A 47 3.56 -16.22 -16.68
C PRO A 47 3.70 -14.99 -15.77
N ILE A 48 4.86 -14.84 -15.12
CA ILE A 48 5.07 -13.81 -14.08
C ILE A 48 4.85 -12.37 -14.60
N LEU A 49 5.27 -12.07 -15.82
CA LEU A 49 5.14 -10.72 -16.39
C LEU A 49 3.73 -10.39 -16.89
N THR A 50 2.88 -11.40 -17.12
CA THR A 50 1.56 -11.19 -17.74
C THR A 50 0.59 -10.38 -16.89
N PRO A 51 0.41 -10.66 -15.59
CA PRO A 51 -0.59 -9.96 -14.79
C PRO A 51 -0.30 -8.49 -14.54
N GLY A 52 0.97 -8.12 -14.40
CA GLY A 52 1.36 -6.74 -14.13
C GLY A 52 1.80 -6.02 -15.41
N PHE A 53 2.98 -6.33 -15.92
CA PHE A 53 3.63 -5.61 -17.01
C PHE A 53 2.80 -5.59 -18.29
N TRP A 54 2.44 -6.77 -18.82
CA TRP A 54 1.65 -6.84 -20.07
C TRP A 54 0.24 -6.30 -19.93
N SER A 55 -0.37 -6.43 -18.74
CA SER A 55 -1.69 -5.83 -18.50
C SER A 55 -1.64 -4.31 -18.54
N VAL A 56 -0.64 -3.69 -17.93
CA VAL A 56 -0.46 -2.23 -17.97
C VAL A 56 -0.22 -1.76 -19.40
N LEU A 57 0.65 -2.43 -20.17
CA LEU A 57 0.87 -2.12 -21.58
C LEU A 57 -0.42 -2.26 -22.40
N LYS A 58 -1.13 -3.39 -22.27
CA LYS A 58 -2.40 -3.64 -22.94
C LYS A 58 -3.42 -2.53 -22.73
N PHE A 59 -3.59 -2.10 -21.48
CA PHE A 59 -4.52 -1.02 -21.16
C PHE A 59 -4.01 0.34 -21.61
N GLY A 60 -2.70 0.57 -21.59
CA GLY A 60 -2.06 1.80 -22.06
C GLY A 60 -2.25 2.06 -23.56
N TYR A 61 -2.29 1.00 -24.37
CA TYR A 61 -2.52 1.11 -25.83
C TYR A 61 -4.00 1.24 -26.20
N LYS A 62 -4.95 0.97 -25.30
CA LYS A 62 -6.37 1.11 -25.60
C LYS A 62 -6.76 2.58 -25.76
N LYS A 63 -7.74 2.83 -26.65
CA LYS A 63 -8.32 4.17 -26.81
C LYS A 63 -8.86 4.66 -25.45
N ARG A 64 -8.62 5.93 -25.17
CA ARG A 64 -9.11 6.56 -23.96
C ARG A 64 -10.63 6.57 -23.96
N VAL A 65 -11.21 6.20 -22.81
CA VAL A 65 -12.63 6.30 -22.51
C VAL A 65 -12.77 7.28 -21.36
N ASP A 66 -13.67 8.24 -21.50
CA ASP A 66 -13.96 9.16 -20.41
C ASP A 66 -14.86 8.48 -19.37
N PRO A 67 -14.52 8.58 -18.08
CA PRO A 67 -15.29 7.95 -17.02
C PRO A 67 -16.59 8.70 -16.77
N ASN A 68 -17.65 7.97 -16.47
CA ASN A 68 -18.89 8.56 -15.98
C ASN A 68 -18.75 8.84 -14.48
N ALA A 69 -18.73 10.11 -14.13
CA ALA A 69 -18.52 10.56 -12.75
C ALA A 69 -19.17 11.92 -12.53
N GLN A 70 -19.49 12.27 -11.29
CA GLN A 70 -20.06 13.61 -10.95
C GLN A 70 -19.13 14.72 -11.42
N MET A 71 -17.83 14.57 -11.14
CA MET A 71 -16.76 15.47 -11.59
C MET A 71 -15.70 14.69 -12.38
N PRO A 72 -15.87 14.48 -13.69
CA PRO A 72 -14.96 13.60 -14.47
C PRO A 72 -13.50 14.05 -14.45
N ARG A 73 -13.24 15.36 -14.36
CA ARG A 73 -11.87 15.91 -14.27
C ARG A 73 -11.22 15.52 -12.93
N LEU A 74 -11.95 15.70 -11.81
CA LEU A 74 -11.48 15.31 -10.49
C LEU A 74 -11.27 13.80 -10.41
N TYR A 75 -12.24 13.00 -10.83
CA TYR A 75 -12.15 11.54 -10.80
C TYR A 75 -10.93 11.01 -11.57
N ARG A 76 -10.60 11.61 -12.72
CA ARG A 76 -9.38 11.29 -13.47
C ARG A 76 -8.10 11.70 -12.72
N SER A 77 -8.10 12.87 -12.10
CA SER A 77 -6.92 13.37 -11.37
C SER A 77 -6.58 12.53 -10.14
N LEU A 78 -7.58 11.89 -9.49
CA LEU A 78 -7.35 11.06 -8.30
C LEU A 78 -6.33 9.94 -8.54
N VAL A 79 -6.33 9.31 -9.72
CA VAL A 79 -5.36 8.25 -10.05
C VAL A 79 -3.94 8.81 -10.19
N TYR A 80 -3.79 9.98 -10.82
CA TYR A 80 -2.47 10.60 -10.99
C TYR A 80 -1.92 11.07 -9.64
N PHE A 81 -2.76 11.69 -8.80
CA PHE A 81 -2.39 12.04 -7.43
C PHE A 81 -2.01 10.79 -6.62
N GLY A 82 -2.78 9.71 -6.77
CA GLY A 82 -2.50 8.45 -6.12
C GLY A 82 -1.13 7.88 -6.50
N ILE A 83 -0.76 7.90 -7.78
CA ILE A 83 0.59 7.49 -8.22
C ILE A 83 1.65 8.37 -7.55
N GLY A 84 1.46 9.69 -7.53
CA GLY A 84 2.39 10.61 -6.87
C GLY A 84 2.56 10.29 -5.39
N ILE A 85 1.46 10.07 -4.66
CA ILE A 85 1.48 9.73 -3.23
C ILE A 85 2.21 8.40 -2.98
N VAL A 86 1.91 7.35 -3.72
CA VAL A 86 2.53 6.03 -3.48
C VAL A 86 4.00 5.98 -3.90
N VAL A 87 4.39 6.72 -4.95
CA VAL A 87 5.80 6.88 -5.32
C VAL A 87 6.54 7.67 -4.25
N LEU A 88 5.97 8.77 -3.76
CA LEU A 88 6.55 9.54 -2.67
C LEU A 88 6.67 8.71 -1.39
N LEU A 89 5.65 7.91 -1.06
CA LEU A 89 5.69 6.96 0.05
C LEU A 89 6.87 5.97 -0.08
N PHE A 90 7.10 5.46 -1.29
CA PHE A 90 8.24 4.57 -1.54
C PHE A 90 9.57 5.29 -1.36
N LEU A 91 9.68 6.56 -1.78
CA LEU A 91 10.90 7.36 -1.64
C LEU A 91 11.35 7.56 -0.19
N PHE A 92 10.44 7.42 0.80
CA PHE A 92 10.84 7.42 2.22
C PHE A 92 11.72 6.24 2.63
N THR A 93 11.78 5.19 1.82
CA THR A 93 12.72 4.10 2.04
C THR A 93 14.15 4.42 1.59
N THR A 94 14.33 5.54 0.87
CA THR A 94 15.64 6.01 0.37
C THR A 94 16.30 6.99 1.35
N PRO A 95 17.63 6.86 1.60
CA PRO A 95 18.32 7.63 2.63
C PRO A 95 18.34 9.16 2.40
N TYR A 96 18.39 9.61 1.16
CA TYR A 96 18.39 11.03 0.84
C TYR A 96 17.13 11.76 1.31
N TRP A 97 15.98 11.09 1.30
CA TRP A 97 14.72 11.65 1.77
C TRP A 97 14.65 11.80 3.28
N TRP A 98 15.48 11.08 4.04
CA TRP A 98 15.50 11.22 5.51
C TRP A 98 16.10 12.54 5.97
N ALA A 99 16.92 13.17 5.12
CA ALA A 99 17.52 14.45 5.40
C ALA A 99 16.61 15.65 5.04
N VAL A 100 15.52 15.41 4.31
CA VAL A 100 14.56 16.46 3.96
C VAL A 100 13.69 16.77 5.18
N LEU A 101 13.70 18.04 5.61
CA LEU A 101 13.04 18.54 6.83
C LEU A 101 11.58 18.02 6.95
N GLY A 102 11.29 17.37 8.07
CA GLY A 102 9.96 16.89 8.43
C GLY A 102 9.44 15.65 7.68
N TRP A 103 10.03 15.29 6.54
CA TRP A 103 9.56 14.19 5.71
C TRP A 103 10.13 12.83 6.11
N GLY A 104 11.39 12.73 6.50
CA GLY A 104 12.02 11.49 6.94
C GLY A 104 11.51 10.95 8.29
N SER A 105 10.23 11.09 8.60
CA SER A 105 9.63 10.77 9.89
C SER A 105 8.38 9.87 9.75
N ILE A 106 7.96 9.28 10.86
CA ILE A 106 6.72 8.51 10.95
C ILE A 106 5.49 9.34 10.52
N LEU A 107 5.50 10.65 10.79
CA LEU A 107 4.39 11.54 10.42
C LEU A 107 4.24 11.66 8.91
N GLY A 108 5.36 11.70 8.17
CA GLY A 108 5.35 11.70 6.70
C GLY A 108 4.73 10.40 6.14
N ILE A 109 5.17 9.24 6.64
CA ILE A 109 4.61 7.94 6.23
C ILE A 109 3.11 7.88 6.54
N ALA A 110 2.72 8.19 7.79
CA ALA A 110 1.32 8.13 8.22
C ALA A 110 0.43 9.10 7.43
N GLY A 111 0.91 10.32 7.18
CA GLY A 111 0.20 11.33 6.40
C GLY A 111 -0.07 10.88 4.96
N LEU A 112 0.94 10.34 4.26
CA LEU A 112 0.78 9.85 2.89
C LEU A 112 -0.13 8.62 2.80
N LEU A 113 -0.04 7.71 3.78
CA LEU A 113 -0.95 6.56 3.84
C LEU A 113 -2.40 7.01 4.05
N LYS A 114 -2.65 8.00 4.92
CA LYS A 114 -3.99 8.56 5.10
C LYS A 114 -4.50 9.28 3.85
N LEU A 115 -3.65 9.98 3.13
CA LEU A 115 -4.03 10.58 1.85
C LEU A 115 -4.41 9.52 0.82
N GLU A 116 -3.68 8.40 0.76
CA GLU A 116 -4.02 7.29 -0.13
C GLU A 116 -5.39 6.68 0.21
N GLU A 117 -5.68 6.44 1.50
CA GLU A 117 -6.99 5.95 1.94
C GLU A 117 -8.14 6.93 1.56
N VAL A 118 -7.93 8.23 1.74
CA VAL A 118 -8.91 9.28 1.35
C VAL A 118 -9.18 9.23 -0.15
N LEU A 119 -8.17 8.94 -0.99
CA LEU A 119 -8.39 8.82 -2.43
C LEU A 119 -9.40 7.71 -2.78
N TYR A 120 -9.37 6.58 -2.08
CA TYR A 120 -10.37 5.52 -2.29
C TYR A 120 -11.78 5.97 -1.93
N VAL A 121 -11.94 6.72 -0.85
CA VAL A 121 -13.23 7.31 -0.46
C VAL A 121 -13.73 8.25 -1.55
N LEU A 122 -12.86 9.12 -2.06
CA LEU A 122 -13.19 10.06 -3.14
C LEU A 122 -13.50 9.33 -4.45
N MET A 123 -12.76 8.29 -4.80
CA MET A 123 -13.04 7.47 -5.99
C MET A 123 -14.46 6.87 -5.92
N GLY A 124 -14.84 6.34 -4.76
CA GLY A 124 -16.19 5.79 -4.56
C GLY A 124 -17.29 6.87 -4.63
N SER A 125 -17.05 8.02 -4.02
CA SER A 125 -18.04 9.10 -4.00
C SER A 125 -18.26 9.77 -5.35
N GLN A 126 -17.26 9.80 -6.23
CA GLN A 126 -17.32 10.48 -7.52
C GLN A 126 -17.77 9.57 -8.67
N SER A 127 -17.56 8.26 -8.57
CA SER A 127 -17.90 7.30 -9.62
C SER A 127 -19.42 7.15 -9.76
N GLN A 128 -19.90 7.18 -11.00
CA GLN A 128 -21.31 6.97 -11.35
C GLN A 128 -21.37 6.03 -12.54
N SER A 129 -21.28 4.71 -12.30
CA SER A 129 -21.31 3.74 -13.38
C SER A 129 -22.65 3.73 -14.10
N PHE A 130 -22.57 3.67 -15.42
CA PHE A 130 -23.74 3.45 -16.26
C PHE A 130 -24.45 2.13 -15.93
N LEU A 131 -23.70 1.13 -15.47
CA LEU A 131 -24.24 -0.16 -15.05
C LEU A 131 -25.14 -0.01 -13.81
N SER A 132 -24.78 0.83 -12.87
CA SER A 132 -25.59 1.07 -11.66
C SER A 132 -26.81 1.94 -11.92
N THR A 133 -26.79 2.81 -12.94
CA THR A 133 -27.96 3.61 -13.37
C THR A 133 -28.92 2.82 -14.23
N GLY A 134 -28.44 1.84 -14.98
CA GLY A 134 -29.23 1.02 -15.89
C GLY A 134 -29.89 -0.20 -15.23
N MET A 135 -29.50 -0.57 -14.01
CA MET A 135 -30.19 -1.64 -13.30
C MET A 135 -31.63 -1.19 -12.96
N PRO A 136 -32.67 -1.87 -13.49
CA PRO A 136 -34.03 -1.67 -13.00
C PRO A 136 -34.00 -2.09 -11.54
N VAL A 137 -33.99 -1.11 -10.64
CA VAL A 137 -34.32 -1.41 -9.24
C VAL A 137 -35.74 -1.99 -9.30
N PRO A 138 -35.94 -3.27 -8.94
CA PRO A 138 -37.28 -3.80 -8.92
C PRO A 138 -38.10 -2.84 -8.07
N ASP A 139 -39.24 -2.42 -8.62
CA ASP A 139 -40.15 -1.48 -8.01
C ASP A 139 -40.80 -2.19 -6.80
N ILE A 140 -39.97 -2.47 -5.78
CA ILE A 140 -40.36 -3.13 -4.54
C ILE A 140 -41.39 -2.30 -3.79
N ALA A 141 -41.56 -1.08 -4.21
CA ALA A 141 -42.41 -0.09 -3.58
C ALA A 141 -43.49 0.44 -4.50
N LYS A 142 -44.11 -0.37 -5.32
CA LYS A 142 -45.45 -0.03 -5.83
C LYS A 142 -46.41 0.12 -4.65
N GLY A 143 -46.35 1.25 -3.98
CA GLY A 143 -47.18 1.55 -2.82
C GLY A 143 -46.60 2.48 -1.78
N SER A 144 -45.29 2.67 -1.69
CA SER A 144 -44.72 3.63 -0.75
C SER A 144 -44.55 4.99 -1.43
N LYS A 145 -45.51 5.88 -1.22
CA LYS A 145 -45.50 7.26 -1.72
C LYS A 145 -44.37 8.14 -1.15
N HIS A 146 -43.49 7.61 -0.31
CA HIS A 146 -42.56 8.41 0.49
C HIS A 146 -41.10 8.03 0.38
N ILE A 147 -40.76 7.06 -0.42
CA ILE A 147 -39.37 6.75 -0.61
C ILE A 147 -38.96 7.36 -1.94
N GLY A 148 -38.54 8.61 -1.88
CA GLY A 148 -37.57 9.14 -2.83
C GLY A 148 -36.32 8.30 -2.66
N ILE A 149 -36.29 7.11 -3.26
CA ILE A 149 -35.12 6.26 -3.32
C ILE A 149 -34.12 7.09 -4.10
N LYS A 150 -33.24 7.80 -3.39
CA LYS A 150 -32.00 8.26 -3.94
C LYS A 150 -31.36 6.99 -4.48
N ARG A 151 -31.26 6.88 -5.80
CA ARG A 151 -30.52 5.79 -6.44
C ARG A 151 -29.10 5.89 -5.94
N GLU A 152 -28.78 5.16 -4.88
CA GLU A 152 -27.43 5.07 -4.38
C GLU A 152 -26.66 4.20 -5.35
N PHE A 153 -25.63 4.80 -5.96
CA PHE A 153 -24.75 4.05 -6.83
C PHE A 153 -23.98 3.02 -6.01
N VAL A 154 -23.78 1.84 -6.57
CA VAL A 154 -22.99 0.75 -5.95
C VAL A 154 -21.60 1.24 -5.54
N GLU A 155 -21.04 2.17 -6.31
CA GLU A 155 -19.74 2.80 -6.06
C GLU A 155 -19.75 3.70 -4.84
N GLN A 156 -20.86 4.37 -4.55
CA GLN A 156 -21.00 5.20 -3.34
C GLN A 156 -20.94 4.32 -2.09
N HIS A 157 -21.57 3.16 -2.10
CA HIS A 157 -21.44 2.19 -1.02
C HIS A 157 -19.99 1.69 -0.86
N SER A 158 -19.23 1.58 -1.95
CA SER A 158 -17.79 1.32 -1.87
C SER A 158 -17.04 2.44 -1.17
N GLY A 159 -17.38 3.71 -1.46
CA GLY A 159 -16.82 4.87 -0.78
C GLY A 159 -17.14 4.91 0.72
N GLU A 160 -18.38 4.59 1.12
CA GLU A 160 -18.75 4.47 2.53
C GLU A 160 -18.02 3.33 3.24
N ARG A 161 -17.86 2.19 2.57
CA ARG A 161 -17.08 1.07 3.09
C ARG A 161 -15.60 1.44 3.22
N ALA A 162 -15.06 2.21 2.27
CA ALA A 162 -13.70 2.75 2.34
C ALA A 162 -13.52 3.67 3.56
N LEU A 163 -14.48 4.57 3.81
CA LEU A 163 -14.46 5.43 4.99
C LEU A 163 -14.46 4.63 6.30
N LYS A 164 -15.27 3.58 6.38
CA LYS A 164 -15.32 2.69 7.54
C LYS A 164 -14.01 1.92 7.74
N MET A 165 -13.40 1.44 6.65
CA MET A 165 -12.07 0.79 6.71
C MET A 165 -10.98 1.78 7.10
N MET A 166 -11.00 3.02 6.60
CA MET A 166 -10.07 4.06 6.98
C MET A 166 -10.14 4.40 8.49
N ALA A 167 -11.33 4.33 9.08
CA ALA A 167 -11.53 4.66 10.49
C ALA A 167 -10.98 3.59 11.44
N ILE A 168 -11.20 2.32 11.14
CA ILE A 168 -10.88 1.21 12.06
C ILE A 168 -9.90 0.21 11.46
N GLY A 169 -10.04 -0.13 10.18
CA GLY A 169 -9.29 -1.20 9.54
C GLY A 169 -7.81 -0.89 9.37
N SER A 170 -7.42 0.37 9.24
CA SER A 170 -6.01 0.76 9.08
C SER A 170 -5.28 0.99 10.41
N LEU A 171 -6.00 1.10 11.55
CA LEU A 171 -5.41 1.36 12.86
C LEU A 171 -4.30 0.36 13.25
N PRO A 172 -4.45 -0.97 13.05
CA PRO A 172 -3.40 -1.93 13.35
C PRO A 172 -2.07 -1.61 12.66
N LEU A 173 -2.10 -1.22 11.38
CA LEU A 173 -0.90 -0.89 10.62
C LEU A 173 -0.14 0.29 11.24
N TYR A 174 -0.86 1.35 11.63
CA TYR A 174 -0.25 2.53 12.23
C TYR A 174 0.37 2.23 13.59
N LEU A 175 -0.29 1.42 14.42
CA LEU A 175 0.26 0.98 15.70
C LEU A 175 1.52 0.14 15.53
N ALA A 176 1.51 -0.78 14.57
CA ALA A 176 2.69 -1.58 14.24
C ALA A 176 3.86 -0.74 13.75
N LEU A 177 3.59 0.28 12.91
CA LEU A 177 4.61 1.21 12.43
C LEU A 177 5.27 2.02 13.58
N LEU A 178 4.55 2.33 14.65
CA LEU A 178 5.09 3.09 15.78
C LEU A 178 6.16 2.31 16.57
N VAL A 179 6.11 0.97 16.59
CA VAL A 179 6.99 0.15 17.44
C VAL A 179 8.48 0.33 17.11
N PRO A 180 8.97 0.27 15.86
CA PRO A 180 10.38 0.55 15.54
C PRO A 180 10.83 1.94 15.98
N PHE A 181 9.97 2.95 15.87
CA PHE A 181 10.27 4.32 16.29
C PHE A 181 10.32 4.46 17.81
N ALA A 182 9.43 3.78 18.54
CA ALA A 182 9.43 3.73 19.99
C ALA A 182 10.73 3.08 20.52
N MET A 183 11.17 1.97 19.91
CA MET A 183 12.44 1.32 20.26
C MET A 183 13.64 2.22 19.97
N ALA A 184 13.64 2.98 18.87
CA ALA A 184 14.68 3.94 18.55
C ALA A 184 14.59 5.26 19.37
N LYS A 185 13.54 5.42 20.17
CA LYS A 185 13.23 6.67 20.93
C LYS A 185 13.31 7.93 20.04
N SER A 186 12.91 7.80 18.79
CA SER A 186 12.99 8.85 17.78
C SER A 186 11.87 8.71 16.75
N THR A 187 11.39 9.83 16.23
CA THR A 187 10.39 9.85 15.15
C THR A 187 11.02 9.73 13.76
N MET A 188 12.35 9.76 13.65
CA MET A 188 13.08 9.79 12.38
C MET A 188 13.45 8.39 11.89
N ILE A 189 13.22 8.10 10.61
CA ILE A 189 13.57 6.83 9.96
C ILE A 189 15.08 6.56 10.08
N ARG A 190 15.91 7.60 9.90
CA ARG A 190 17.36 7.49 10.02
C ARG A 190 17.79 6.90 11.36
N SER A 191 17.16 7.31 12.46
CA SER A 191 17.48 6.82 13.81
C SER A 191 17.09 5.34 13.97
N VAL A 192 15.96 4.93 13.39
CA VAL A 192 15.50 3.54 13.40
C VAL A 192 16.50 2.65 12.65
N VAL A 193 16.96 3.08 11.48
CA VAL A 193 17.95 2.34 10.69
C VAL A 193 19.32 2.35 11.38
N ALA A 194 19.75 3.48 11.95
CA ALA A 194 21.03 3.59 12.67
C ALA A 194 21.09 2.65 13.89
N MET A 195 19.99 2.48 14.61
CA MET A 195 19.89 1.56 15.75
C MET A 195 20.07 0.11 15.29
N GLN A 196 19.49 -0.28 14.16
CA GLN A 196 19.52 -1.66 13.65
C GLN A 196 20.79 -1.97 12.87
N ASN A 197 21.27 -1.00 12.09
CA ASN A 197 22.40 -1.16 11.17
C ASN A 197 23.35 0.05 11.26
N PRO A 198 24.13 0.17 12.33
CA PRO A 198 25.10 1.27 12.48
C PRO A 198 26.20 1.23 11.40
N GLY A 199 26.55 0.04 10.91
CA GLY A 199 27.54 -0.12 9.84
C GLY A 199 27.10 0.52 8.52
N TYR A 200 25.81 0.56 8.22
CA TYR A 200 25.27 1.24 7.05
C TYR A 200 25.50 2.76 7.11
N ILE A 201 25.24 3.37 8.26
CA ILE A 201 25.40 4.84 8.43
C ILE A 201 26.88 5.27 8.36
N MET A 202 27.80 4.40 8.77
CA MET A 202 29.25 4.65 8.77
C MET A 202 29.93 4.26 7.45
N SER A 203 29.24 3.52 6.59
CA SER A 203 29.83 3.00 5.35
C SER A 203 29.89 4.08 4.27
N SER A 204 31.08 4.32 3.73
CA SER A 204 31.31 5.15 2.54
C SER A 204 31.47 4.34 1.26
N ASN A 205 31.60 3.01 1.35
CA ASN A 205 31.85 2.15 0.21
C ASN A 205 30.56 1.75 -0.49
N TRP A 206 30.41 2.13 -1.74
CA TRP A 206 29.23 1.83 -2.56
C TRP A 206 28.98 0.33 -2.80
N LEU A 207 29.98 -0.53 -2.68
CA LEU A 207 29.89 -1.98 -2.84
C LEU A 207 29.73 -2.70 -1.49
N SER A 208 29.78 -2.01 -0.37
CA SER A 208 29.62 -2.63 0.94
C SER A 208 28.15 -3.02 1.18
N ALA A 209 27.95 -4.13 1.86
CA ALA A 209 26.66 -4.61 2.31
C ALA A 209 26.68 -4.79 3.83
N PRO A 210 26.66 -3.71 4.61
CA PRO A 210 26.60 -3.83 6.05
C PRO A 210 25.28 -4.46 6.45
N LEU A 211 25.34 -5.66 7.01
CA LEU A 211 24.16 -6.36 7.50
C LEU A 211 23.75 -5.79 8.87
N PRO A 212 22.46 -5.75 9.15
CA PRO A 212 21.96 -5.27 10.43
C PRO A 212 22.42 -6.18 11.59
N SER A 213 22.92 -5.58 12.66
CA SER A 213 23.40 -6.29 13.85
C SER A 213 22.27 -6.66 14.81
N SER A 214 21.22 -5.83 14.87
CA SER A 214 20.10 -5.98 15.82
C SER A 214 18.76 -5.60 15.16
N PRO A 215 18.24 -6.40 14.21
CA PRO A 215 16.96 -6.10 13.58
C PRO A 215 15.82 -6.09 14.61
N VAL A 216 14.94 -5.10 14.52
CA VAL A 216 13.72 -5.00 15.35
C VAL A 216 12.88 -6.26 15.23
N LEU A 217 12.82 -6.83 14.03
CA LEU A 217 12.04 -8.03 13.73
C LEU A 217 12.29 -9.19 14.68
N PHE A 218 13.52 -9.36 15.21
CA PHE A 218 13.88 -10.47 16.10
C PHE A 218 13.71 -10.16 17.58
N THR A 219 13.19 -8.98 17.93
CA THR A 219 12.81 -8.65 19.30
C THR A 219 11.36 -9.05 19.59
N LEU A 220 11.00 -9.30 20.85
CA LEU A 220 9.63 -9.65 21.20
C LEU A 220 8.60 -8.62 20.72
N PRO A 221 8.75 -7.29 21.00
CA PRO A 221 7.82 -6.28 20.48
C PRO A 221 7.84 -6.21 18.96
N GLY A 222 8.99 -6.44 18.32
CA GLY A 222 9.13 -6.44 16.86
C GLY A 222 8.39 -7.59 16.19
N ILE A 223 8.42 -8.81 16.75
CA ILE A 223 7.66 -9.96 16.22
C ILE A 223 6.16 -9.68 16.31
N LEU A 224 5.68 -9.22 17.47
CA LEU A 224 4.25 -8.88 17.66
C LEU A 224 3.83 -7.79 16.65
N ALA A 225 4.62 -6.73 16.53
CA ALA A 225 4.37 -5.66 15.59
C ALA A 225 4.42 -6.12 14.13
N ALA A 226 5.32 -7.03 13.77
CA ALA A 226 5.41 -7.58 12.41
C ALA A 226 4.16 -8.38 12.01
N ILE A 227 3.59 -9.15 12.94
CA ILE A 227 2.31 -9.87 12.72
C ILE A 227 1.18 -8.86 12.50
N VAL A 228 1.08 -7.84 13.37
CA VAL A 228 0.07 -6.77 13.26
C VAL A 228 0.25 -5.97 11.98
N TYR A 229 1.51 -5.67 11.60
CA TYR A 229 1.85 -5.00 10.36
C TYR A 229 1.37 -5.78 9.14
N PHE A 230 1.66 -7.09 9.10
CA PHE A 230 1.24 -7.93 7.97
C PHE A 230 -0.27 -7.93 7.79
N VAL A 231 -1.04 -8.11 8.86
CA VAL A 231 -2.51 -8.09 8.74
C VAL A 231 -3.02 -6.69 8.38
N GLY A 232 -2.45 -5.63 8.96
CA GLY A 232 -2.76 -4.25 8.59
C GLY A 232 -2.41 -3.93 7.13
N TYR A 233 -1.30 -4.46 6.61
CA TYR A 233 -0.91 -4.41 5.22
C TYR A 233 -1.98 -5.03 4.30
N VAL A 234 -2.50 -6.21 4.65
CA VAL A 234 -3.57 -6.87 3.89
C VAL A 234 -4.86 -6.05 3.93
N MET A 235 -5.20 -5.47 5.10
CA MET A 235 -6.37 -4.60 5.27
C MET A 235 -6.27 -3.35 4.41
N LEU A 236 -5.14 -2.66 4.42
CA LEU A 236 -4.92 -1.43 3.66
C LEU A 236 -4.92 -1.70 2.15
N LEU A 237 -4.33 -2.80 1.70
CA LEU A 237 -4.38 -3.21 0.30
C LEU A 237 -5.77 -3.68 -0.15
N ASN A 238 -6.73 -3.83 0.76
CA ASN A 238 -8.06 -4.35 0.47
C ASN A 238 -8.02 -5.68 -0.28
N GLU A 239 -7.15 -6.59 0.17
CA GLU A 239 -7.07 -7.96 -0.32
C GLU A 239 -7.80 -8.93 0.59
N LYS A 240 -8.11 -10.12 0.08
CA LYS A 240 -8.76 -11.16 0.89
C LYS A 240 -7.90 -11.49 2.13
N PRO A 241 -8.51 -11.66 3.28
CA PRO A 241 -9.96 -11.74 3.57
C PRO A 241 -10.68 -10.38 3.71
N PHE A 242 -10.01 -9.25 3.66
CA PHE A 242 -10.55 -7.91 3.94
C PHE A 242 -11.02 -7.15 2.69
N SER A 243 -11.17 -7.79 1.54
CA SER A 243 -11.53 -7.17 0.25
C SER A 243 -13.02 -6.74 0.15
N ILE A 244 -13.53 -6.12 1.20
CA ILE A 244 -14.96 -5.73 1.28
C ILE A 244 -15.29 -4.53 0.38
N LEU A 245 -14.30 -3.68 0.04
CA LEU A 245 -14.46 -2.53 -0.84
C LEU A 245 -14.68 -2.93 -2.30
N LYS A 246 -14.22 -4.12 -2.68
CA LYS A 246 -14.25 -4.67 -4.04
C LYS A 246 -14.98 -6.01 -4.06
N ALA A 247 -15.90 -6.23 -3.13
CA ALA A 247 -16.66 -7.47 -3.07
C ALA A 247 -17.44 -7.65 -4.37
N LYS A 248 -17.00 -8.58 -5.23
CA LYS A 248 -17.55 -8.79 -6.57
C LYS A 248 -19.04 -9.14 -6.57
N ILE A 249 -19.52 -9.72 -5.49
CA ILE A 249 -20.94 -10.12 -5.34
C ILE A 249 -21.82 -8.89 -5.17
N ASP A 250 -21.36 -7.89 -4.37
CA ASP A 250 -22.17 -6.73 -3.99
C ASP A 250 -21.84 -5.46 -4.80
N LEU A 251 -20.55 -5.25 -5.06
CA LEU A 251 -20.02 -3.94 -5.51
C LEU A 251 -19.28 -4.02 -6.85
N ILE A 252 -19.17 -5.21 -7.46
CA ILE A 252 -18.42 -5.48 -8.69
C ILE A 252 -16.93 -5.11 -8.50
N GLU A 253 -16.53 -3.86 -8.72
CA GLU A 253 -15.17 -3.34 -8.48
C GLU A 253 -15.18 -2.04 -7.65
N GLY A 254 -16.35 -1.65 -7.16
CA GLY A 254 -16.52 -0.48 -6.32
C GLY A 254 -16.19 0.84 -7.03
N GLY A 255 -15.57 1.77 -6.30
CA GLY A 255 -15.28 3.12 -6.79
C GLY A 255 -14.30 3.20 -7.97
N VAL A 256 -13.68 2.09 -8.37
CA VAL A 256 -12.75 2.02 -9.51
C VAL A 256 -13.39 1.44 -10.78
N LEU A 257 -14.69 1.18 -10.76
CA LEU A 257 -15.41 0.54 -11.85
C LEU A 257 -15.31 1.33 -13.17
N GLU A 258 -15.40 2.64 -13.11
CA GLU A 258 -15.33 3.53 -14.27
C GLU A 258 -13.91 3.78 -14.80
N TYR A 259 -12.87 3.28 -14.12
CA TYR A 259 -11.52 3.34 -14.67
C TYR A 259 -11.37 2.31 -15.80
N ALA A 260 -11.44 2.80 -17.03
CA ALA A 260 -11.25 2.02 -18.25
C ALA A 260 -9.96 2.42 -18.97
N SER A 261 -9.46 1.57 -19.86
CA SER A 261 -8.32 1.85 -20.75
C SER A 261 -7.09 2.38 -20.00
N LYS A 262 -6.57 3.55 -20.37
CA LYS A 262 -5.36 4.15 -19.77
C LYS A 262 -5.50 4.41 -18.28
N LEU A 263 -6.68 4.85 -17.80
CA LEU A 263 -6.90 5.09 -16.37
C LEU A 263 -6.80 3.80 -15.56
N ARG A 264 -7.24 2.67 -16.15
CA ARG A 264 -7.07 1.35 -15.54
C ARG A 264 -5.61 0.95 -15.42
N ALA A 265 -4.79 1.24 -16.45
CA ALA A 265 -3.35 1.01 -16.39
C ALA A 265 -2.70 1.80 -15.24
N TYR A 266 -3.01 3.08 -15.13
CA TYR A 266 -2.50 3.94 -14.06
C TYR A 266 -2.94 3.48 -12.67
N TYR A 267 -4.19 3.05 -12.52
CA TYR A 267 -4.68 2.48 -11.27
C TYR A 267 -3.93 1.19 -10.88
N TYR A 268 -3.61 0.31 -11.83
CA TYR A 268 -2.79 -0.87 -11.57
C TYR A 268 -1.37 -0.49 -11.14
N ILE A 269 -0.76 0.50 -11.78
CA ILE A 269 0.56 1.01 -11.35
C ILE A 269 0.48 1.51 -9.91
N MET A 270 -0.48 2.40 -9.60
CA MET A 270 -0.68 2.95 -8.25
C MET A 270 -0.74 1.84 -7.20
N ARG A 271 -1.59 0.84 -7.43
CA ARG A 271 -1.80 -0.26 -6.48
C ARG A 271 -0.55 -1.13 -6.31
N ASN A 272 0.13 -1.46 -7.42
CA ASN A 272 1.33 -2.30 -7.37
C ASN A 272 2.49 -1.57 -6.66
N VAL A 273 2.65 -0.28 -6.92
CA VAL A 273 3.65 0.55 -6.24
C VAL A 273 3.32 0.67 -4.75
N LEU A 274 2.04 0.81 -4.36
CA LEU A 274 1.63 0.81 -2.95
C LEU A 274 2.01 -0.50 -2.26
N MET A 275 1.72 -1.64 -2.89
CA MET A 275 2.09 -2.96 -2.38
C MET A 275 3.60 -3.07 -2.15
N PHE A 276 4.39 -2.61 -3.12
CA PHE A 276 5.85 -2.61 -3.01
C PHE A 276 6.36 -1.62 -1.97
N ALA A 277 5.83 -0.39 -1.95
CA ALA A 277 6.23 0.65 -1.00
C ALA A 277 6.06 0.19 0.46
N LEU A 278 4.90 -0.39 0.79
CA LEU A 278 4.65 -0.95 2.12
C LEU A 278 5.62 -2.10 2.45
N SER A 279 5.92 -2.97 1.47
CA SER A 279 6.87 -4.06 1.68
C SER A 279 8.29 -3.54 1.90
N SER A 280 8.73 -2.53 1.15
CA SER A 280 10.04 -1.89 1.33
C SER A 280 10.13 -1.09 2.64
N ILE A 281 9.05 -0.43 3.06
CA ILE A 281 8.95 0.22 4.38
C ILE A 281 9.11 -0.81 5.50
N PHE A 282 8.47 -1.98 5.39
CA PHE A 282 8.65 -3.06 6.34
C PHE A 282 10.11 -3.49 6.45
N VAL A 283 10.77 -3.74 5.32
CA VAL A 283 12.19 -4.13 5.30
C VAL A 283 13.08 -3.04 5.91
N THR A 284 12.81 -1.78 5.59
CA THR A 284 13.59 -0.64 6.11
C THR A 284 13.42 -0.47 7.62
N LEU A 285 12.18 -0.56 8.14
CA LEU A 285 11.89 -0.26 9.54
C LEU A 285 12.06 -1.46 10.47
N PHE A 286 11.79 -2.70 10.03
CA PHE A 286 11.84 -3.89 10.88
C PHE A 286 13.14 -4.67 10.74
N ILE A 287 13.80 -4.58 9.59
CA ILE A 287 15.06 -5.30 9.32
C ILE A 287 16.27 -4.35 9.30
N GLY A 288 16.04 -3.05 8.99
CA GLY A 288 17.12 -2.06 8.93
C GLY A 288 17.90 -2.06 7.61
N ILE A 289 17.27 -2.50 6.51
CA ILE A 289 17.87 -2.52 5.15
C ILE A 289 17.11 -1.52 4.27
N PRO A 290 17.60 -0.28 4.09
CA PRO A 290 16.96 0.72 3.25
C PRO A 290 17.11 0.41 1.76
N PHE A 291 16.25 1.04 0.94
CA PHE A 291 16.40 1.04 -0.51
C PHE A 291 17.35 2.15 -0.92
N ASP A 292 18.61 1.82 -1.14
CA ASP A 292 19.63 2.82 -1.50
C ASP A 292 20.11 2.61 -2.95
N PRO A 293 19.74 3.50 -3.90
CA PRO A 293 20.20 3.41 -5.28
C PRO A 293 21.70 3.53 -5.46
N PHE A 294 22.40 4.17 -4.51
CA PHE A 294 23.86 4.34 -4.56
C PHE A 294 24.62 3.18 -3.91
N MET A 295 23.92 2.31 -3.19
CA MET A 295 24.46 1.07 -2.66
C MET A 295 23.73 -0.14 -3.30
N PRO A 296 24.16 -0.61 -4.47
CA PRO A 296 23.41 -1.59 -5.26
C PRO A 296 23.17 -2.91 -4.52
N VAL A 297 24.06 -3.31 -3.64
CA VAL A 297 23.88 -4.53 -2.83
C VAL A 297 22.75 -4.37 -1.82
N MET A 298 22.70 -3.22 -1.12
CA MET A 298 21.60 -2.90 -0.19
C MET A 298 20.26 -2.78 -0.93
N MET A 299 20.26 -2.17 -2.10
CA MET A 299 19.10 -2.08 -2.96
C MET A 299 18.57 -3.47 -3.35
N VAL A 300 19.45 -4.37 -3.83
CA VAL A 300 19.06 -5.74 -4.20
C VAL A 300 18.56 -6.54 -3.00
N LEU A 301 19.17 -6.38 -1.83
CA LEU A 301 18.70 -7.01 -0.59
C LEU A 301 17.31 -6.51 -0.19
N ASN A 302 17.07 -5.20 -0.26
CA ASN A 302 15.74 -4.64 0.00
C ASN A 302 14.70 -5.18 -0.98
N LEU A 303 15.01 -5.22 -2.28
CA LEU A 303 14.12 -5.80 -3.30
C LEU A 303 13.81 -7.28 -3.02
N ALA A 304 14.83 -8.08 -2.71
CA ALA A 304 14.65 -9.50 -2.42
C ALA A 304 13.78 -9.74 -1.17
N LEU A 305 14.05 -9.02 -0.08
CA LEU A 305 13.30 -9.14 1.17
C LEU A 305 11.89 -8.57 1.07
N SER A 306 11.68 -7.56 0.22
CA SER A 306 10.35 -6.99 -0.05
C SER A 306 9.39 -7.97 -0.72
N LEU A 307 9.86 -9.09 -1.27
CA LEU A 307 9.01 -10.18 -1.77
C LEU A 307 8.29 -10.95 -0.66
N LEU A 308 8.79 -10.90 0.57
CA LEU A 308 8.25 -11.68 1.68
C LEU A 308 6.75 -11.39 1.90
N LEU A 309 6.38 -10.10 2.04
CA LEU A 309 4.99 -9.73 2.31
C LEU A 309 4.04 -10.06 1.15
N PRO A 310 4.35 -9.79 -0.13
CA PRO A 310 3.52 -10.23 -1.26
C PRO A 310 3.36 -11.73 -1.38
N ILE A 311 4.40 -12.52 -1.06
CA ILE A 311 4.32 -13.99 -1.07
C ILE A 311 3.41 -14.48 0.07
N MET A 312 3.54 -13.93 1.27
CA MET A 312 2.65 -14.25 2.40
C MET A 312 1.22 -13.81 2.11
N LEU A 313 1.01 -12.63 1.49
CA LEU A 313 -0.29 -12.16 1.03
C LEU A 313 -0.90 -13.14 0.03
N ALA A 314 -0.14 -13.58 -0.96
CA ALA A 314 -0.59 -14.54 -1.96
C ALA A 314 -1.06 -15.86 -1.35
N ALA A 315 -0.31 -16.37 -0.36
CA ALA A 315 -0.68 -17.57 0.38
C ALA A 315 -1.98 -17.36 1.17
N LEU A 316 -2.10 -16.24 1.89
CA LEU A 316 -3.30 -15.92 2.66
C LEU A 316 -4.54 -15.82 1.74
N VAL A 317 -4.42 -15.08 0.63
CA VAL A 317 -5.52 -14.88 -0.35
C VAL A 317 -5.98 -16.20 -0.97
N ALA A 318 -5.08 -17.19 -1.13
CA ALA A 318 -5.40 -18.47 -1.72
C ALA A 318 -6.40 -19.29 -0.88
N PHE A 319 -6.37 -19.13 0.44
CA PHE A 319 -7.20 -19.89 1.39
C PHE A 319 -8.37 -19.07 1.98
N SER A 320 -8.31 -17.74 1.89
CA SER A 320 -9.21 -16.86 2.65
C SER A 320 -10.52 -16.59 1.94
N PRO A 321 -11.69 -16.70 2.62
CA PRO A 321 -12.96 -16.14 2.18
C PRO A 321 -12.94 -14.60 2.36
N ILE A 322 -13.99 -13.93 1.86
CA ILE A 322 -14.21 -12.50 2.13
C ILE A 322 -14.96 -12.37 3.46
N LEU A 323 -14.41 -11.58 4.37
CA LEU A 323 -15.02 -11.28 5.66
C LEU A 323 -16.04 -10.14 5.54
N THR A 324 -17.05 -10.18 6.40
CA THR A 324 -18.03 -9.08 6.60
C THR A 324 -17.51 -8.06 7.60
N PHE A 325 -18.11 -6.87 7.64
CA PHE A 325 -17.74 -5.85 8.66
C PHE A 325 -17.91 -6.34 10.10
N ARG A 326 -18.91 -7.21 10.36
CA ARG A 326 -19.10 -7.84 11.67
C ARG A 326 -17.87 -8.62 12.15
N GLN A 327 -17.10 -9.17 11.22
CA GLN A 327 -15.89 -9.95 11.50
C GLN A 327 -14.62 -9.08 11.44
N ILE A 328 -14.60 -8.09 10.54
CA ILE A 328 -13.43 -7.21 10.36
C ILE A 328 -13.22 -6.31 11.57
N TYR A 329 -14.27 -5.72 12.14
CA TYR A 329 -14.10 -4.80 13.27
C TYR A 329 -13.53 -5.45 14.51
N PRO A 330 -14.05 -6.60 15.00
CA PRO A 330 -13.41 -7.28 16.13
C PRO A 330 -11.97 -7.70 15.85
N ALA A 331 -11.67 -8.14 14.62
CA ALA A 331 -10.33 -8.51 14.23
C ALA A 331 -9.39 -7.29 14.24
N ALA A 332 -9.80 -6.14 13.69
CA ALA A 332 -9.02 -4.92 13.70
C ALA A 332 -8.78 -4.39 15.13
N ILE A 333 -9.81 -4.43 15.99
CA ILE A 333 -9.68 -4.02 17.40
C ILE A 333 -8.74 -4.96 18.15
N GLY A 334 -8.87 -6.27 17.99
CA GLY A 334 -8.00 -7.26 18.63
C GLY A 334 -6.54 -7.11 18.19
N LEU A 335 -6.30 -6.91 16.88
CA LEU A 335 -4.96 -6.64 16.36
C LEU A 335 -4.41 -5.31 16.87
N SER A 336 -5.25 -4.28 16.98
CA SER A 336 -4.84 -3.00 17.56
C SER A 336 -4.43 -3.14 19.01
N ALA A 337 -5.13 -3.97 19.80
CA ALA A 337 -4.75 -4.27 21.18
C ALA A 337 -3.38 -4.96 21.25
N ILE A 338 -3.09 -5.91 20.35
CA ILE A 338 -1.76 -6.53 20.24
C ILE A 338 -0.71 -5.48 19.85
N GLY A 339 -1.04 -4.57 18.92
CA GLY A 339 -0.16 -3.47 18.53
C GLY A 339 0.16 -2.52 19.69
N VAL A 340 -0.82 -2.16 20.50
CA VAL A 340 -0.63 -1.37 21.72
C VAL A 340 0.24 -2.11 22.73
N LEU A 341 0.02 -3.39 22.93
CA LEU A 341 0.84 -4.22 23.81
C LEU A 341 2.30 -4.26 23.33
N ALA A 342 2.54 -4.45 22.04
CA ALA A 342 3.87 -4.38 21.47
C ALA A 342 4.53 -3.00 21.69
N LEU A 343 3.76 -1.93 21.58
CA LEU A 343 4.23 -0.57 21.82
C LEU A 343 4.61 -0.35 23.29
N ILE A 344 3.78 -0.80 24.23
CA ILE A 344 4.07 -0.72 25.67
C ILE A 344 5.37 -1.46 26.00
N ILE A 345 5.53 -2.71 25.52
CA ILE A 345 6.75 -3.49 25.74
C ILE A 345 7.96 -2.78 25.13
N SER A 346 7.80 -2.13 23.96
CA SER A 346 8.89 -1.41 23.27
C SER A 346 9.36 -0.16 24.02
N LEU A 347 8.50 0.44 24.81
CA LEU A 347 8.84 1.60 25.67
C LEU A 347 9.52 1.19 26.98
N GLY A 348 9.58 -0.10 27.30
CA GLY A 348 10.21 -0.61 28.51
C GLY A 348 9.34 -0.44 29.76
N VAL A 349 8.03 -0.35 29.57
CA VAL A 349 7.03 -0.30 30.67
C VAL A 349 6.52 -1.68 30.98
#